data_f9fbd36f0b659a6e11c8c39c2913d940
#
_entry.id   f9fbd36f0b659a6e11c8c39c2913d940
#
_cell.length_a   1.000
_cell.length_b   1.000
_cell.length_c   1.000
_cell.angle_alpha   90.00
_cell.angle_beta   90.00
_cell.angle_gamma   90.00
#
_symmetry.space_group_name_H-M   'P 1'
#
loop_
_entity.id
_entity.type
_entity.pdbx_description
1 polymer ?
#
loop_
_entity_poly.entity_id
_entity_poly.type
_entity_poly.pdbx_seq_one_letter_code
_entity_poly.pdbx_strand_id
1 'polypeptide(L)'
;MEKIAICSAKGGVGKTTIAYSLAMKYYKAGKKIGLLDADVYGPNLINLFAYTNPNQSAHNSKITPAKLPYLIDGIEFSSTDLLFNPDDAAMLRGPMLSKILKELYEKSFSTDLDYLFIDMPPGTGDAYITVFKDLNIQKAVLVYVDDPLCIADLKRTIKMLDLLEVDVVAAIENLAESKQTLTNDEIIALDLNKTLSIPRIARHDLYNKYLRTGKLEKLLPETL
;
A
#
# COMPACT_ATOMS: atom_id res chain seq x y z
N MET A 1 13.63 5.13 -10.18
CA MET A 1 12.53 4.46 -9.42
C MET A 1 12.10 5.36 -8.29
N GLU A 2 10.83 5.74 -8.28
CA GLU A 2 10.19 6.50 -7.22
C GLU A 2 9.50 5.54 -6.24
N LYS A 3 9.71 5.72 -4.92
CA LYS A 3 9.13 4.86 -3.88
C LYS A 3 8.00 5.60 -3.19
N ILE A 4 6.82 5.00 -3.16
CA ILE A 4 5.62 5.59 -2.58
C ILE A 4 5.03 4.64 -1.56
N ALA A 5 5.06 5.01 -0.28
CA ALA A 5 4.43 4.25 0.78
C ALA A 5 2.93 4.51 0.83
N ILE A 6 2.14 3.45 0.93
CA ILE A 6 0.71 3.55 1.20
C ILE A 6 0.50 3.32 2.69
N CYS A 7 0.03 4.34 3.36
CA CYS A 7 0.04 4.44 4.81
C CYS A 7 -1.37 4.55 5.39
N SER A 8 -1.58 4.02 6.57
CA SER A 8 -2.77 4.26 7.35
C SER A 8 -2.47 4.15 8.83
N ALA A 9 -3.07 5.00 9.62
CA ALA A 9 -2.93 4.96 11.07
C ALA A 9 -3.71 3.80 11.70
N LYS A 10 -4.76 3.30 11.03
CA LYS A 10 -5.68 2.26 11.54
C LYS A 10 -5.76 1.09 10.56
N GLY A 11 -5.90 -0.12 11.08
CA GLY A 11 -6.17 -1.31 10.27
C GLY A 11 -7.58 -1.30 9.67
N GLY A 12 -7.76 -1.97 8.53
CA GLY A 12 -9.08 -2.16 7.93
C GLY A 12 -9.63 -0.98 7.11
N VAL A 13 -8.89 0.10 6.94
CA VAL A 13 -9.32 1.27 6.14
C VAL A 13 -9.22 1.06 4.62
N GLY A 14 -8.70 -0.08 4.16
CA GLY A 14 -8.57 -0.41 2.74
C GLY A 14 -7.24 -0.03 2.10
N LYS A 15 -6.20 0.19 2.89
CA LYS A 15 -4.85 0.53 2.45
C LYS A 15 -4.34 -0.41 1.35
N THR A 16 -4.33 -1.72 1.58
CA THR A 16 -3.91 -2.76 0.62
C THR A 16 -4.68 -2.69 -0.71
N THR A 17 -6.00 -2.44 -0.67
CA THR A 17 -6.82 -2.26 -1.86
C THR A 17 -6.42 -1.03 -2.66
N ILE A 18 -6.09 0.07 -1.98
CA ILE A 18 -5.60 1.30 -2.61
C ILE A 18 -4.21 1.09 -3.21
N ALA A 19 -3.30 0.44 -2.48
CA ALA A 19 -1.95 0.12 -2.96
C ALA A 19 -2.00 -0.69 -4.27
N TYR A 20 -2.78 -1.77 -4.28
CA TYR A 20 -3.02 -2.58 -5.47
C TYR A 20 -3.59 -1.75 -6.64
N SER A 21 -4.62 -0.94 -6.37
CA SER A 21 -5.31 -0.19 -7.41
C SER A 21 -4.46 0.94 -8.01
N LEU A 22 -3.61 1.58 -7.19
CA LEU A 22 -2.60 2.54 -7.67
C LEU A 22 -1.57 1.84 -8.56
N ALA A 23 -1.02 0.71 -8.11
CA ALA A 23 -0.07 -0.07 -8.90
C ALA A 23 -0.65 -0.47 -10.26
N MET A 24 -1.89 -0.98 -10.29
CA MET A 24 -2.59 -1.35 -11.52
C MET A 24 -2.89 -0.13 -12.42
N LYS A 25 -3.26 1.01 -11.85
CA LYS A 25 -3.50 2.26 -12.61
C LYS A 25 -2.23 2.70 -13.35
N TYR A 26 -1.12 2.77 -12.65
CA TYR A 26 0.15 3.20 -13.24
C TYR A 26 0.71 2.18 -14.23
N TYR A 27 0.55 0.88 -13.96
CA TYR A 27 0.89 -0.18 -14.91
C TYR A 27 0.12 -0.05 -16.22
N LYS A 28 -1.21 0.17 -16.16
CA LYS A 28 -2.06 0.40 -17.34
C LYS A 28 -1.72 1.68 -18.09
N ALA A 29 -1.12 2.65 -17.43
CA ALA A 29 -0.56 3.85 -18.05
C ALA A 29 0.82 3.63 -18.69
N GLY A 30 1.30 2.37 -18.76
CA GLY A 30 2.55 1.99 -19.41
C GLY A 30 3.80 2.15 -18.54
N LYS A 31 3.65 2.30 -17.22
CA LYS A 31 4.77 2.41 -16.29
C LYS A 31 5.25 1.03 -15.83
N LYS A 32 6.53 0.91 -15.57
CA LYS A 32 7.15 -0.28 -14.94
C LYS A 32 6.95 -0.20 -13.43
N ILE A 33 6.23 -1.15 -12.87
CA ILE A 33 5.74 -1.08 -11.49
C ILE A 33 6.25 -2.24 -10.65
N GLY A 34 6.75 -1.90 -9.45
CA GLY A 34 6.93 -2.81 -8.34
C GLY A 34 5.84 -2.61 -7.28
N LEU A 35 5.46 -3.68 -6.60
CA LEU A 35 4.52 -3.67 -5.49
C LEU A 35 5.03 -4.56 -4.36
N LEU A 36 5.37 -3.94 -3.22
CA LEU A 36 5.86 -4.61 -2.02
C LEU A 36 4.77 -4.65 -0.95
N ASP A 37 4.44 -5.85 -0.48
CA ASP A 37 3.66 -6.04 0.74
C ASP A 37 4.60 -6.03 1.95
N ALA A 38 4.63 -4.93 2.67
CA ALA A 38 5.42 -4.74 3.87
C ALA A 38 4.63 -5.01 5.17
N ASP A 39 3.35 -5.40 5.07
CA ASP A 39 2.54 -5.83 6.22
C ASP A 39 2.84 -7.29 6.57
N VAL A 40 3.94 -7.50 7.25
CA VAL A 40 4.45 -8.84 7.59
C VAL A 40 3.52 -9.64 8.50
N TYR A 41 2.69 -8.95 9.30
CA TYR A 41 1.79 -9.59 10.24
C TYR A 41 0.44 -9.99 9.62
N GLY A 42 0.06 -9.38 8.52
CA GLY A 42 -1.20 -9.63 7.84
C GLY A 42 -1.12 -9.39 6.34
N PRO A 43 -0.15 -10.01 5.65
CA PRO A 43 0.02 -9.80 4.22
C PRO A 43 -1.22 -10.27 3.45
N ASN A 44 -1.75 -9.41 2.56
CA ASN A 44 -3.00 -9.66 1.87
C ASN A 44 -2.97 -9.29 0.38
N LEU A 45 -1.90 -8.68 -0.10
CA LEU A 45 -1.82 -8.24 -1.50
C LEU A 45 -1.94 -9.39 -2.50
N ILE A 46 -1.33 -10.54 -2.21
CA ILE A 46 -1.41 -11.71 -3.08
C ILE A 46 -2.85 -12.21 -3.26
N ASN A 47 -3.68 -12.08 -2.22
CA ASN A 47 -5.08 -12.45 -2.30
C ASN A 47 -5.86 -11.55 -3.25
N LEU A 48 -5.53 -10.25 -3.35
CA LEU A 48 -6.16 -9.34 -4.30
C LEU A 48 -5.86 -9.73 -5.75
N PHE A 49 -4.63 -10.12 -6.06
CA PHE A 49 -4.28 -10.63 -7.39
C PHE A 49 -5.08 -11.90 -7.72
N ALA A 50 -5.22 -12.84 -6.79
CA ALA A 50 -6.00 -14.05 -6.98
C ALA A 50 -7.49 -13.76 -7.22
N TYR A 51 -8.07 -12.76 -6.53
CA TYR A 51 -9.45 -12.34 -6.74
C TYR A 51 -9.69 -11.67 -8.09
N THR A 52 -8.73 -10.87 -8.55
CA THR A 52 -8.87 -10.12 -9.80
C THR A 52 -8.59 -10.97 -11.02
N ASN A 53 -7.71 -11.96 -10.89
CA ASN A 53 -7.35 -12.89 -11.98
C ASN A 53 -7.41 -14.35 -11.53
N PRO A 54 -8.61 -14.96 -11.41
CA PRO A 54 -8.78 -16.32 -10.90
C PRO A 54 -8.15 -17.40 -11.77
N ASN A 55 -7.77 -17.09 -13.03
CA ASN A 55 -7.11 -18.02 -13.94
C ASN A 55 -5.59 -18.08 -13.72
N GLN A 56 -5.02 -17.15 -13.00
CA GLN A 56 -3.61 -17.23 -12.61
C GLN A 56 -3.50 -17.94 -11.26
N SER A 57 -2.96 -19.15 -11.29
CA SER A 57 -2.73 -20.00 -10.11
C SER A 57 -1.59 -19.45 -9.24
N ALA A 58 -1.67 -18.21 -8.78
CA ALA A 58 -0.69 -17.65 -7.84
C ALA A 58 -0.62 -18.49 -6.54
N HIS A 59 -1.73 -19.14 -6.16
CA HIS A 59 -1.81 -19.99 -4.97
C HIS A 59 -1.19 -21.39 -5.11
N ASN A 60 -0.87 -21.88 -6.32
CA ASN A 60 -0.42 -23.27 -6.52
C ASN A 60 1.09 -23.43 -6.76
N SER A 61 1.82 -22.36 -6.93
CA SER A 61 3.27 -22.43 -7.01
C SER A 61 3.86 -22.00 -5.66
N LYS A 62 4.41 -22.96 -4.89
CA LYS A 62 5.39 -22.62 -3.85
C LYS A 62 6.46 -21.78 -4.54
N ILE A 63 6.45 -20.49 -4.27
CA ILE A 63 7.42 -19.56 -4.83
C ILE A 63 8.75 -19.93 -4.18
N THR A 64 9.63 -20.51 -4.97
CA THR A 64 10.99 -20.72 -4.51
C THR A 64 11.75 -19.38 -4.62
N PRO A 65 12.56 -19.01 -3.64
CA PRO A 65 13.37 -17.79 -3.65
C PRO A 65 14.23 -17.58 -4.91
N ALA A 66 14.40 -18.63 -5.69
CA ALA A 66 15.17 -18.64 -6.94
C ALA A 66 14.50 -17.95 -8.14
N LYS A 67 13.27 -17.44 -8.00
CA LYS A 67 12.50 -16.80 -9.10
C LYS A 67 12.10 -15.35 -8.81
N LEU A 68 12.91 -14.58 -8.13
CA LEU A 68 12.72 -13.15 -8.00
C LEU A 68 13.29 -12.40 -9.22
N PRO A 69 12.66 -11.34 -9.73
CA PRO A 69 11.36 -10.78 -9.32
C PRO A 69 10.18 -11.69 -9.68
N TYR A 70 9.16 -11.69 -8.81
CA TYR A 70 7.93 -12.42 -9.07
C TYR A 70 6.97 -11.54 -9.88
N LEU A 71 6.63 -11.96 -11.08
CA LEU A 71 5.74 -11.20 -11.97
C LEU A 71 4.30 -11.69 -11.83
N ILE A 72 3.40 -10.80 -11.42
CA ILE A 72 1.96 -11.02 -11.45
C ILE A 72 1.32 -9.92 -12.30
N ASP A 73 0.58 -10.28 -13.34
CA ASP A 73 -0.10 -9.34 -14.25
C ASP A 73 0.83 -8.24 -14.82
N GLY A 74 2.13 -8.54 -14.96
CA GLY A 74 3.14 -7.60 -15.46
C GLY A 74 3.72 -6.65 -14.40
N ILE A 75 3.32 -6.80 -13.14
CA ILE A 75 3.85 -6.06 -11.98
C ILE A 75 4.88 -6.94 -11.27
N GLU A 76 6.03 -6.38 -10.93
CA GLU A 76 7.00 -7.02 -10.04
C GLU A 76 6.46 -6.99 -8.61
N PHE A 77 6.24 -8.16 -8.03
CA PHE A 77 5.61 -8.29 -6.73
C PHE A 77 6.54 -8.97 -5.72
N SER A 78 6.50 -8.52 -4.47
CA SER A 78 7.15 -9.20 -3.36
C SER A 78 6.33 -9.05 -2.07
N SER A 79 6.38 -10.09 -1.25
CA SER A 79 5.73 -10.16 0.06
C SER A 79 6.46 -11.16 0.94
N THR A 80 6.35 -10.99 2.24
CA THR A 80 6.88 -11.96 3.21
C THR A 80 6.17 -13.31 3.15
N ASP A 81 4.90 -13.36 2.72
CA ASP A 81 4.16 -14.62 2.45
C ASP A 81 4.88 -15.55 1.47
N LEU A 82 5.72 -14.98 0.62
CA LEU A 82 6.48 -15.73 -0.37
C LEU A 82 7.67 -16.46 0.24
N LEU A 83 8.12 -16.03 1.43
CA LEU A 83 9.32 -16.54 2.08
C LEU A 83 9.04 -17.33 3.35
N PHE A 84 7.99 -16.98 4.08
CA PHE A 84 7.72 -17.48 5.43
C PHE A 84 6.32 -18.07 5.54
N ASN A 85 6.16 -19.06 6.42
CA ASN A 85 4.82 -19.43 6.85
C ASN A 85 4.27 -18.38 7.82
N PRO A 86 2.94 -18.20 7.90
CA PRO A 86 2.32 -17.21 8.79
C PRO A 86 2.76 -17.32 10.26
N ASP A 87 2.98 -18.54 10.75
CA ASP A 87 3.41 -18.80 12.12
C ASP A 87 4.86 -18.32 12.39
N ASP A 88 5.74 -18.43 11.40
CA ASP A 88 7.13 -17.97 11.48
C ASP A 88 7.19 -16.44 11.46
N ALA A 89 6.35 -15.81 10.62
CA ALA A 89 6.25 -14.35 10.52
C ALA A 89 5.80 -13.68 11.83
N ALA A 90 4.89 -14.32 12.57
CA ALA A 90 4.41 -13.82 13.87
C ALA A 90 5.47 -13.71 14.96
N MET A 91 6.59 -14.44 14.82
CA MET A 91 7.71 -14.40 15.75
C MET A 91 8.77 -13.34 15.41
N LEU A 92 8.66 -12.67 14.26
CA LEU A 92 9.62 -11.66 13.82
C LEU A 92 9.45 -10.37 14.64
N ARG A 93 10.56 -9.88 15.21
CA ARG A 93 10.59 -8.61 15.95
C ARG A 93 11.29 -7.52 15.15
N GLY A 94 11.02 -6.25 15.47
CA GLY A 94 11.41 -5.05 14.75
C GLY A 94 12.71 -5.10 13.95
N PRO A 95 13.90 -5.30 14.55
CA PRO A 95 15.16 -5.29 13.78
C PRO A 95 15.29 -6.43 12.76
N MET A 96 14.68 -7.59 13.04
CA MET A 96 14.69 -8.74 12.14
C MET A 96 13.73 -8.51 10.98
N LEU A 97 12.59 -7.89 11.25
CA LEU A 97 11.61 -7.49 10.26
C LEU A 97 12.20 -6.53 9.23
N SER A 98 12.86 -5.47 9.69
CA SER A 98 13.54 -4.51 8.83
C SER A 98 14.57 -5.17 7.92
N LYS A 99 15.40 -6.05 8.48
CA LYS A 99 16.40 -6.79 7.70
C LYS A 99 15.74 -7.62 6.60
N ILE A 100 14.64 -8.30 6.92
CA ILE A 100 13.90 -9.13 5.96
C ILE A 100 13.28 -8.26 4.85
N LEU A 101 12.62 -7.16 5.20
CA LEU A 101 12.03 -6.26 4.22
C LEU A 101 13.08 -5.62 3.32
N LYS A 102 14.24 -5.24 3.87
CA LYS A 102 15.36 -4.74 3.09
C LYS A 102 15.90 -5.80 2.12
N GLU A 103 16.11 -7.02 2.59
CA GLU A 103 16.57 -8.13 1.78
C GLU A 103 15.57 -8.49 0.67
N LEU A 104 14.26 -8.50 0.99
CA LEU A 104 13.20 -8.66 0.00
C LEU A 104 13.25 -7.57 -1.07
N TYR A 105 13.33 -6.32 -0.65
CA TYR A 105 13.42 -5.19 -1.56
C TYR A 105 14.64 -5.31 -2.50
N GLU A 106 15.83 -5.57 -1.95
CA GLU A 106 17.06 -5.64 -2.73
C GLU A 106 17.10 -6.81 -3.75
N LYS A 107 16.42 -7.91 -3.42
CA LYS A 107 16.42 -9.13 -4.26
C LYS A 107 15.23 -9.24 -5.21
N SER A 108 14.14 -8.51 -4.95
CA SER A 108 12.85 -8.75 -5.62
C SER A 108 12.54 -7.75 -6.72
N PHE A 109 13.26 -6.64 -6.83
CA PHE A 109 12.87 -5.59 -7.76
C PHE A 109 14.01 -5.22 -8.70
N SER A 110 13.66 -5.04 -9.98
CA SER A 110 14.59 -4.55 -10.97
C SER A 110 14.91 -3.06 -10.78
N THR A 111 16.07 -2.65 -11.23
CA THR A 111 16.55 -1.26 -11.07
C THR A 111 15.91 -0.27 -12.03
N ASP A 112 15.21 -0.77 -13.05
CA ASP A 112 14.58 0.02 -14.11
C ASP A 112 13.07 0.28 -13.92
N LEU A 113 12.53 0.01 -12.72
CA LEU A 113 11.19 0.37 -12.35
C LEU A 113 10.99 1.90 -12.34
N ASP A 114 9.84 2.37 -12.83
CA ASP A 114 9.43 3.76 -12.68
C ASP A 114 8.99 4.04 -11.23
N TYR A 115 8.12 3.16 -10.70
CA TYR A 115 7.53 3.28 -9.35
C TYR A 115 7.61 1.97 -8.58
N LEU A 116 7.82 2.09 -7.27
CA LEU A 116 7.61 1.04 -6.28
C LEU A 116 6.55 1.49 -5.28
N PHE A 117 5.39 0.87 -5.32
CA PHE A 117 4.36 1.04 -4.29
C PHE A 117 4.61 0.07 -3.14
N ILE A 118 4.50 0.58 -1.90
CA ILE A 118 4.79 -0.19 -0.69
C ILE A 118 3.56 -0.16 0.20
N ASP A 119 2.89 -1.30 0.37
CA ASP A 119 1.78 -1.45 1.31
C ASP A 119 2.34 -1.59 2.72
N MET A 120 2.24 -0.52 3.51
CA MET A 120 2.84 -0.43 4.84
C MET A 120 2.02 -1.20 5.88
N PRO A 121 2.61 -1.72 6.96
CA PRO A 121 1.82 -2.24 8.08
C PRO A 121 0.93 -1.13 8.68
N PRO A 122 -0.16 -1.46 9.39
CA PRO A 122 -0.94 -0.47 10.10
C PRO A 122 -0.17 0.11 11.29
N GLY A 123 -0.46 1.37 11.65
CA GLY A 123 0.11 2.02 12.83
C GLY A 123 1.34 2.87 12.53
N THR A 124 2.05 3.27 13.60
CA THR A 124 3.16 4.23 13.57
C THR A 124 4.33 3.78 14.47
N GLY A 125 4.46 2.48 14.71
CA GLY A 125 5.49 1.91 15.60
C GLY A 125 6.90 1.89 14.99
N ASP A 126 7.89 1.44 15.76
CA ASP A 126 9.31 1.41 15.37
C ASP A 126 9.56 0.66 14.05
N ALA A 127 8.86 -0.45 13.82
CA ALA A 127 8.98 -1.20 12.56
C ALA A 127 8.58 -0.34 11.34
N TYR A 128 7.54 0.48 11.49
CA TYR A 128 7.07 1.41 10.47
C TYR A 128 8.13 2.46 10.12
N ILE A 129 8.68 3.13 11.15
CA ILE A 129 9.74 4.13 11.00
C ILE A 129 10.98 3.53 10.35
N THR A 130 11.33 2.30 10.74
CA THR A 130 12.51 1.60 10.21
C THR A 130 12.36 1.30 8.72
N VAL A 131 11.17 0.89 8.27
CA VAL A 131 10.90 0.66 6.83
C VAL A 131 11.11 1.94 6.02
N PHE A 132 10.63 3.09 6.50
CA PHE A 132 10.87 4.37 5.81
C PHE A 132 12.35 4.69 5.66
N LYS A 133 13.13 4.52 6.72
CA LYS A 133 14.58 4.79 6.73
C LYS A 133 15.35 3.79 5.89
N ASP A 134 15.13 2.50 6.10
CA ASP A 134 15.90 1.43 5.45
C ASP A 134 15.64 1.34 3.94
N LEU A 135 14.42 1.64 3.51
CA LEU A 135 14.07 1.68 2.10
C LEU A 135 14.23 3.07 1.47
N ASN A 136 14.61 4.09 2.26
CA ASN A 136 14.74 5.47 1.82
C ASN A 136 13.48 5.96 1.06
N ILE A 137 12.33 5.90 1.73
CA ILE A 137 11.04 6.29 1.19
C ILE A 137 10.82 7.78 1.47
N GLN A 138 10.54 8.57 0.43
CA GLN A 138 10.38 10.02 0.52
C GLN A 138 8.97 10.49 0.25
N LYS A 139 8.08 9.61 -0.23
CA LYS A 139 6.70 9.96 -0.56
C LYS A 139 5.71 8.99 0.07
N ALA A 140 4.57 9.51 0.50
CA ALA A 140 3.50 8.72 1.09
C ALA A 140 2.12 9.12 0.56
N VAL A 141 1.25 8.12 0.41
CA VAL A 141 -0.19 8.29 0.25
C VAL A 141 -0.85 7.85 1.55
N LEU A 142 -1.67 8.71 2.14
CA LEU A 142 -2.42 8.40 3.35
C LEU A 142 -3.81 7.86 3.01
N VAL A 143 -4.23 6.78 3.67
CA VAL A 143 -5.58 6.21 3.55
C VAL A 143 -6.26 6.28 4.91
N TYR A 144 -7.44 6.87 4.96
CA TYR A 144 -8.23 7.06 6.17
C TYR A 144 -9.72 6.86 5.91
N VAL A 145 -10.51 6.83 6.96
CA VAL A 145 -11.99 6.74 6.92
C VAL A 145 -12.58 7.80 7.81
N ASP A 146 -13.85 8.15 7.57
CA ASP A 146 -14.64 9.06 8.43
C ASP A 146 -14.92 8.40 9.79
N ASP A 147 -13.96 8.54 10.69
CA ASP A 147 -14.01 8.05 12.06
C ASP A 147 -13.14 9.00 12.92
N PRO A 148 -13.67 9.58 14.00
CA PRO A 148 -12.93 10.56 14.81
C PRO A 148 -11.60 10.04 15.35
N LEU A 149 -11.49 8.75 15.69
CA LEU A 149 -10.25 8.13 16.13
C LEU A 149 -9.27 7.98 14.96
N CYS A 150 -9.77 7.62 13.77
CA CYS A 150 -8.96 7.54 12.56
C CYS A 150 -8.37 8.91 12.17
N ILE A 151 -9.17 9.99 12.30
CA ILE A 151 -8.71 11.36 12.02
C ILE A 151 -7.65 11.82 13.04
N ALA A 152 -7.84 11.50 14.32
CA ALA A 152 -6.83 11.80 15.34
C ALA A 152 -5.50 11.09 15.06
N ASP A 153 -5.56 9.82 14.65
CA ASP A 153 -4.38 9.04 14.29
C ASP A 153 -3.76 9.49 12.96
N LEU A 154 -4.57 9.95 12.00
CA LEU A 154 -4.10 10.57 10.75
C LEU A 154 -3.21 11.78 11.05
N LYS A 155 -3.66 12.68 11.94
CA LYS A 155 -2.88 13.85 12.36
C LYS A 155 -1.53 13.48 12.97
N ARG A 156 -1.48 12.40 13.78
CA ARG A 156 -0.24 11.87 14.33
C ARG A 156 0.67 11.29 13.27
N THR A 157 0.09 10.58 12.30
CA THR A 157 0.84 9.97 11.19
C THR A 157 1.47 11.05 10.31
N ILE A 158 0.75 12.11 9.97
CA ILE A 158 1.27 13.24 9.20
C ILE A 158 2.47 13.86 9.93
N LYS A 159 2.32 14.18 11.22
CA LYS A 159 3.40 14.74 12.03
C LYS A 159 4.64 13.82 12.09
N MET A 160 4.44 12.52 12.13
CA MET A 160 5.54 11.56 12.09
C MET A 160 6.23 11.55 10.73
N LEU A 161 5.47 11.58 9.63
CA LEU A 161 6.02 11.63 8.27
C LEU A 161 6.82 12.91 8.03
N ASP A 162 6.33 14.04 8.53
CA ASP A 162 7.04 15.32 8.53
C ASP A 162 8.39 15.22 9.25
N LEU A 163 8.44 14.61 10.43
CA LEU A 163 9.70 14.35 11.16
C LEU A 163 10.66 13.38 10.44
N LEU A 164 10.15 12.57 9.52
CA LEU A 164 10.94 11.67 8.68
C LEU A 164 11.29 12.30 7.33
N GLU A 165 10.91 13.56 7.09
CA GLU A 165 11.09 14.26 5.82
C GLU A 165 10.42 13.53 4.64
N VAL A 166 9.21 13.00 4.87
CA VAL A 166 8.41 12.26 3.88
C VAL A 166 7.25 13.13 3.42
N ASP A 167 7.19 13.41 2.13
CA ASP A 167 6.13 14.19 1.51
C ASP A 167 4.81 13.40 1.43
N VAL A 168 3.72 13.96 1.94
CA VAL A 168 2.38 13.41 1.76
C VAL A 168 1.82 13.89 0.42
N VAL A 169 1.93 13.05 -0.61
CA VAL A 169 1.53 13.40 -1.98
C VAL A 169 0.03 13.27 -2.25
N ALA A 170 -0.69 12.51 -1.43
CA ALA A 170 -2.15 12.45 -1.45
C ALA A 170 -2.71 11.91 -0.13
N ALA A 171 -3.92 12.34 0.22
CA ALA A 171 -4.73 11.77 1.30
C ALA A 171 -6.06 11.26 0.73
N ILE A 172 -6.37 9.99 0.95
CA ILE A 172 -7.53 9.30 0.39
C ILE A 172 -8.47 8.90 1.51
N GLU A 173 -9.62 9.56 1.58
CA GLU A 173 -10.75 9.12 2.38
C GLU A 173 -11.40 7.93 1.68
N ASN A 174 -11.33 6.75 2.28
CA ASN A 174 -11.96 5.57 1.76
C ASN A 174 -13.24 5.25 2.54
N LEU A 175 -14.13 4.49 1.93
CA LEU A 175 -15.43 4.12 2.50
C LEU A 175 -16.31 5.34 2.84
N ALA A 176 -16.17 6.44 2.13
CA ALA A 176 -16.94 7.66 2.36
C ALA A 176 -18.44 7.39 2.17
N GLU A 177 -19.24 7.88 3.11
CA GLU A 177 -20.71 7.71 3.08
C GLU A 177 -21.41 8.94 2.50
N SER A 178 -20.79 10.11 2.56
CA SER A 178 -21.35 11.36 2.08
C SER A 178 -20.28 12.35 1.63
N LYS A 179 -20.29 13.57 2.15
CA LYS A 179 -19.30 14.59 1.85
C LYS A 179 -17.96 14.30 2.53
N GLN A 180 -16.89 14.82 1.94
CA GLN A 180 -15.54 14.78 2.49
C GLN A 180 -15.51 15.13 3.99
N THR A 181 -14.87 14.29 4.79
CA THR A 181 -14.83 14.42 6.25
C THR A 181 -13.94 15.56 6.71
N LEU A 182 -12.75 15.71 6.11
CA LEU A 182 -11.86 16.81 6.45
C LEU A 182 -12.41 18.12 5.87
N THR A 183 -12.51 19.15 6.72
CA THR A 183 -12.82 20.51 6.27
C THR A 183 -11.67 21.10 5.47
N ASN A 184 -11.96 22.13 4.66
CA ASN A 184 -10.90 22.84 3.94
C ASN A 184 -9.84 23.41 4.88
N ASP A 185 -10.24 23.90 6.04
CA ASP A 185 -9.30 24.44 7.06
C ASP A 185 -8.39 23.35 7.61
N GLU A 186 -8.91 22.14 7.84
CA GLU A 186 -8.10 21.00 8.28
C GLU A 186 -7.14 20.52 7.18
N ILE A 187 -7.57 20.50 5.92
CA ILE A 187 -6.73 20.16 4.76
C ILE A 187 -5.54 21.13 4.67
N ILE A 188 -5.81 22.44 4.79
CA ILE A 188 -4.77 23.48 4.79
C ILE A 188 -3.85 23.33 6.01
N ALA A 189 -4.43 23.15 7.21
CA ALA A 189 -3.67 23.03 8.45
C ALA A 189 -2.77 21.77 8.50
N LEU A 190 -3.11 20.74 7.72
CA LEU A 190 -2.35 19.49 7.60
C LEU A 190 -1.44 19.45 6.36
N ASP A 191 -1.38 20.55 5.59
CA ASP A 191 -0.61 20.68 4.35
C ASP A 191 -0.90 19.54 3.34
N LEU A 192 -2.18 19.18 3.21
CA LEU A 192 -2.63 18.13 2.31
C LEU A 192 -2.95 18.70 0.93
N ASN A 193 -1.97 18.70 0.05
CA ASN A 193 -2.08 19.28 -1.29
C ASN A 193 -3.10 18.57 -2.20
N LYS A 194 -3.37 17.30 -1.96
CA LYS A 194 -4.30 16.49 -2.75
C LYS A 194 -5.13 15.58 -1.85
N THR A 195 -6.42 15.86 -1.78
CA THR A 195 -7.40 15.02 -1.07
C THR A 195 -8.41 14.42 -2.02
N LEU A 196 -8.86 13.22 -1.73
CA LEU A 196 -9.78 12.45 -2.56
C LEU A 196 -10.70 11.62 -1.67
N SER A 197 -11.97 11.50 -2.05
CA SER A 197 -12.93 10.62 -1.38
C SER A 197 -13.38 9.49 -2.29
N ILE A 198 -13.29 8.26 -1.80
CA ILE A 198 -13.78 7.05 -2.45
C ILE A 198 -15.03 6.57 -1.70
N PRO A 199 -16.17 6.47 -2.38
CA PRO A 199 -17.42 6.09 -1.73
C PRO A 199 -17.35 4.65 -1.18
N ARG A 200 -18.16 4.38 -0.17
CA ARG A 200 -18.35 3.02 0.34
C ARG A 200 -18.92 2.12 -0.77
N ILE A 201 -18.15 1.15 -1.16
CA ILE A 201 -18.51 0.15 -2.17
C ILE A 201 -18.83 -1.15 -1.44
N ALA A 202 -19.99 -1.75 -1.71
CA ALA A 202 -20.33 -3.05 -1.16
C ALA A 202 -19.25 -4.09 -1.51
N ARG A 203 -18.85 -4.95 -0.56
CA ARG A 203 -17.74 -5.90 -0.72
C ARG A 203 -17.87 -6.74 -2.00
N HIS A 204 -19.05 -7.24 -2.31
CA HIS A 204 -19.31 -8.01 -3.52
C HIS A 204 -19.01 -7.18 -4.78
N ASP A 205 -19.44 -5.92 -4.82
CA ASP A 205 -19.22 -5.05 -5.97
C ASP A 205 -17.76 -4.60 -6.08
N LEU A 206 -17.08 -4.38 -4.95
CA LEU A 206 -15.67 -4.02 -4.92
C LEU A 206 -14.85 -5.05 -5.70
N TYR A 207 -14.98 -6.32 -5.40
CA TYR A 207 -14.21 -7.36 -6.08
C TYR A 207 -14.69 -7.62 -7.52
N ASN A 208 -15.98 -7.75 -7.75
CA ASN A 208 -16.51 -8.19 -9.05
C ASN A 208 -16.64 -7.08 -10.08
N LYS A 209 -16.93 -5.84 -9.64
CA LYS A 209 -17.18 -4.71 -10.56
C LYS A 209 -16.04 -3.69 -10.57
N TYR A 210 -15.45 -3.37 -9.41
CA TYR A 210 -14.48 -2.28 -9.31
C TYR A 210 -13.05 -2.75 -9.56
N LEU A 211 -12.57 -3.77 -8.86
CA LEU A 211 -11.21 -4.26 -9.03
C LEU A 211 -11.02 -4.98 -10.37
N ARG A 212 -11.86 -5.96 -10.70
CA ARG A 212 -11.74 -6.71 -11.97
C ARG A 212 -11.86 -5.87 -13.22
N THR A 213 -12.63 -4.79 -13.20
CA THR A 213 -12.85 -3.95 -14.38
C THR A 213 -12.02 -2.67 -14.39
N GLY A 214 -11.20 -2.43 -13.37
CA GLY A 214 -10.41 -1.21 -13.23
C GLY A 214 -11.23 0.06 -12.92
N LYS A 215 -12.47 -0.08 -12.46
CA LYS A 215 -13.29 1.08 -12.10
C LYS A 215 -12.76 1.81 -10.86
N LEU A 216 -12.16 1.09 -9.90
CA LEU A 216 -11.57 1.72 -8.72
C LEU A 216 -10.39 2.61 -9.11
N GLU A 217 -9.60 2.21 -10.08
CA GLU A 217 -8.47 2.97 -10.59
C GLU A 217 -8.88 4.35 -11.13
N LYS A 218 -10.09 4.47 -11.70
CA LYS A 218 -10.64 5.75 -12.20
C LYS A 218 -11.00 6.73 -11.08
N LEU A 219 -11.17 6.24 -9.85
CA LEU A 219 -11.44 7.06 -8.67
C LEU A 219 -10.16 7.55 -7.98
N LEU A 220 -8.99 7.04 -8.39
CA LEU A 220 -7.70 7.40 -7.83
C LEU A 220 -7.08 8.60 -8.57
N PRO A 221 -6.13 9.33 -7.96
CA PRO A 221 -5.51 10.49 -8.59
C PRO A 221 -4.76 10.11 -9.87
N GLU A 222 -4.76 11.01 -10.86
CA GLU A 222 -4.08 10.80 -12.14
C GLU A 222 -2.55 10.79 -11.99
N THR A 223 -2.05 11.59 -11.06
CA THR A 223 -0.61 11.70 -10.73
C THR A 223 -0.44 11.78 -9.22
N LEU A 224 0.64 11.24 -8.68
CA LEU A 224 1.07 11.37 -7.30
C LEU A 224 2.28 12.28 -7.20
#